data_4cb013119fe3bdf78d35690eeb0cdb96
#
_entry.id   4cb013119fe3bdf78d35690eeb0cdb96
#
_cell.length_a   1.000
_cell.length_b   1.000
_cell.length_c   1.000
_cell.angle_alpha   90.00
_cell.angle_beta   90.00
_cell.angle_gamma   90.00
#
_symmetry.space_group_name_H-M   'P 1'
#
loop_
_entity.id
_entity.type
_entity.pdbx_description
1 polymer ?
#
loop_
_entity_poly.entity_id
_entity_poly.type
_entity_poly.pdbx_seq_one_letter_code
_entity_poly.pdbx_strand_id
1 'polypeptide(L)'
;MTSLDELKKKALQDPEVKAKYDRLEPEFRLASILIEARTKAGLSQEQLAQRMGMKQAGVARIESGRYNPSMKTLQRYAEATGHKLQISMEPQ
;
A
#
# COMPACT_ATOMS: atom_id res chain seq x y z
N MET A 1 17.85 -8.45 -9.30
CA MET A 1 16.97 -7.27 -9.12
C MET A 1 16.17 -7.42 -7.84
N THR A 2 16.21 -6.42 -7.00
CA THR A 2 15.52 -6.48 -5.71
C THR A 2 14.01 -6.37 -5.93
N SER A 3 13.21 -7.27 -5.34
CA SER A 3 11.76 -7.19 -5.42
C SER A 3 11.25 -6.00 -4.60
N LEU A 4 10.05 -5.52 -4.92
CA LEU A 4 9.40 -4.44 -4.18
C LEU A 4 9.19 -4.83 -2.71
N ASP A 5 8.91 -6.11 -2.45
CA ASP A 5 8.75 -6.61 -1.09
C ASP A 5 10.06 -6.55 -0.30
N GLU A 6 11.19 -6.85 -0.95
CA GLU A 6 12.50 -6.73 -0.33
C GLU A 6 12.84 -5.29 -0.02
N LEU A 7 12.51 -4.36 -0.92
CA LEU A 7 12.71 -2.93 -0.69
C LEU A 7 11.88 -2.44 0.49
N LYS A 8 10.63 -2.89 0.61
CA LYS A 8 9.78 -2.57 1.75
C LYS A 8 10.33 -3.14 3.05
N LYS A 9 10.79 -4.38 3.04
CA LYS A 9 11.40 -4.99 4.22
C LYS A 9 12.64 -4.21 4.66
N LYS A 10 13.50 -3.81 3.71
CA LYS A 10 14.67 -2.98 4.02
C LYS A 10 14.26 -1.63 4.58
N ALA A 11 13.27 -0.98 3.99
CA ALA A 11 12.78 0.32 4.45
C ALA A 11 12.22 0.23 5.87
N LEU A 12 11.45 -0.83 6.17
CA LEU A 12 10.89 -1.04 7.50
C LEU A 12 11.94 -1.47 8.53
N GLN A 13 13.08 -1.97 8.09
CA GLN A 13 14.21 -2.29 8.96
C GLN A 13 15.08 -1.08 9.26
N ASP A 14 15.02 -0.03 8.42
CA ASP A 14 15.72 1.22 8.68
C ASP A 14 15.04 1.96 9.83
N PRO A 15 15.77 2.25 10.94
CA PRO A 15 15.17 2.90 12.10
C PRO A 15 14.50 4.24 11.80
N GLU A 16 15.05 5.04 10.88
CA GLU A 16 14.45 6.32 10.52
C GLU A 16 13.15 6.15 9.75
N VAL A 17 13.11 5.23 8.80
CA VAL A 17 11.90 4.96 8.02
C VAL A 17 10.84 4.33 8.91
N LYS A 18 11.22 3.36 9.75
CA LYS A 18 10.28 2.76 10.69
C LYS A 18 9.70 3.80 11.65
N ALA A 19 10.51 4.71 12.15
CA ALA A 19 10.05 5.77 13.04
C ALA A 19 9.03 6.68 12.35
N LYS A 20 9.21 6.97 11.06
CA LYS A 20 8.24 7.75 10.29
C LYS A 20 6.90 7.03 10.19
N TYR A 21 6.91 5.75 9.85
CA TYR A 21 5.69 4.96 9.77
C TYR A 21 5.00 4.81 11.13
N ASP A 22 5.78 4.60 12.19
CA ASP A 22 5.25 4.43 13.54
C ASP A 22 4.58 5.69 14.08
N ARG A 23 4.92 6.88 13.57
CA ARG A 23 4.29 8.15 13.92
C ARG A 23 2.93 8.35 13.27
N LEU A 24 2.64 7.60 12.21
CA LEU A 24 1.38 7.70 11.50
C LEU A 24 0.31 6.86 12.17
N GLU A 25 -0.91 7.34 12.10
CA GLU A 25 -2.08 6.52 12.43
C GLU A 25 -2.09 5.28 11.53
N PRO A 26 -2.59 4.12 12.01
CA PRO A 26 -2.60 2.90 11.21
C PRO A 26 -3.23 3.06 9.82
N GLU A 27 -4.28 3.85 9.71
CA GLU A 27 -4.97 4.11 8.44
C GLU A 27 -4.07 4.87 7.47
N PHE A 28 -3.31 5.85 7.97
CA PHE A 28 -2.37 6.61 7.14
C PHE A 28 -1.14 5.79 6.78
N ARG A 29 -0.69 4.91 7.66
CA ARG A 29 0.39 3.96 7.34
C ARG A 29 -0.02 3.05 6.19
N LEU A 30 -1.22 2.50 6.27
CA LEU A 30 -1.75 1.64 5.21
C LEU A 30 -1.85 2.41 3.89
N ALA A 31 -2.43 3.62 3.92
CA ALA A 31 -2.55 4.44 2.73
C ALA A 31 -1.19 4.72 2.09
N SER A 32 -0.17 5.04 2.89
CA SER A 32 1.19 5.29 2.40
C SER A 32 1.79 4.06 1.72
N ILE A 33 1.57 2.88 2.29
CA ILE A 33 2.05 1.61 1.71
C ILE A 33 1.37 1.36 0.36
N LEU A 34 0.07 1.60 0.27
CA LEU A 34 -0.68 1.40 -0.95
C LEU A 34 -0.22 2.36 -2.05
N ILE A 35 -0.11 3.65 -1.73
CA ILE A 35 0.36 4.66 -2.69
C ILE A 35 1.75 4.32 -3.18
N GLU A 36 2.65 3.91 -2.30
CA GLU A 36 4.00 3.52 -2.67
C GLU A 36 3.99 2.33 -3.63
N ALA A 37 3.19 1.32 -3.37
CA ALA A 37 3.06 0.16 -4.25
C ALA A 37 2.58 0.58 -5.64
N ARG A 38 1.58 1.45 -5.70
CA ARG A 38 1.04 1.94 -6.96
C ARG A 38 2.06 2.75 -7.74
N THR A 39 2.72 3.70 -7.09
CA THR A 39 3.69 4.58 -7.76
C THR A 39 4.91 3.82 -8.25
N LYS A 40 5.38 2.85 -7.50
CA LYS A 40 6.50 2.00 -7.93
C LYS A 40 6.12 1.07 -9.08
N ALA A 41 4.85 0.72 -9.20
CA ALA A 41 4.34 -0.02 -10.35
C ALA A 41 4.19 0.88 -11.59
N GLY A 42 4.41 2.18 -11.47
CA GLY A 42 4.30 3.14 -12.56
C GLY A 42 2.85 3.45 -12.94
N LEU A 43 1.91 3.26 -12.02
CA LEU A 43 0.48 3.42 -12.30
C LEU A 43 -0.05 4.72 -11.68
N SER A 44 -0.88 5.43 -12.46
CA SER A 44 -1.71 6.49 -11.91
C SER A 44 -2.91 5.87 -11.16
N GLN A 45 -3.62 6.67 -10.37
CA GLN A 45 -4.86 6.22 -9.75
C GLN A 45 -5.88 5.75 -10.78
N GLU A 46 -5.98 6.46 -11.90
CA GLU A 46 -6.89 6.12 -12.99
C GLU A 46 -6.54 4.78 -13.62
N GLN A 47 -5.25 4.56 -13.89
CA GLN A 47 -4.78 3.31 -14.47
C GLN A 47 -5.02 2.13 -13.53
N LEU A 48 -4.75 2.33 -12.25
CA LEU A 48 -5.02 1.29 -11.26
C LEU A 48 -6.51 1.00 -11.14
N ALA A 49 -7.34 2.04 -11.16
CA ALA A 49 -8.79 1.87 -11.12
C ALA A 49 -9.27 1.01 -12.29
N GLN A 50 -8.74 1.23 -13.49
CA GLN A 50 -9.08 0.40 -14.65
C GLN A 50 -8.72 -1.07 -14.40
N ARG A 51 -7.54 -1.34 -13.85
CA ARG A 51 -7.11 -2.70 -13.54
C ARG A 51 -8.00 -3.36 -12.49
N MET A 52 -8.49 -2.58 -11.55
CA MET A 52 -9.37 -3.08 -10.48
C MET A 52 -10.85 -3.10 -10.87
N GLY A 53 -11.19 -2.63 -12.06
CA GLY A 53 -12.59 -2.57 -12.50
C GLY A 53 -13.44 -1.60 -11.69
N MET A 54 -12.85 -0.46 -11.28
CA MET A 54 -13.53 0.54 -10.47
C MET A 54 -13.23 1.95 -10.99
N LYS A 55 -13.87 2.95 -10.40
CA LYS A 55 -13.63 4.34 -10.76
C LYS A 55 -12.42 4.89 -10.02
N GLN A 56 -11.77 5.89 -10.62
CA GLN A 56 -10.62 6.55 -10.02
C GLN A 56 -10.92 7.09 -8.61
N ALA A 57 -12.13 7.61 -8.40
CA ALA A 57 -12.55 8.09 -7.08
C ALA A 57 -12.51 6.97 -6.02
N GLY A 58 -12.76 5.72 -6.41
CA GLY A 58 -12.64 4.57 -5.52
C GLY A 58 -11.20 4.33 -5.08
N VAL A 59 -10.25 4.42 -6.00
CA VAL A 59 -8.82 4.30 -5.65
C VAL A 59 -8.39 5.45 -4.76
N ALA A 60 -8.79 6.68 -5.09
CA ALA A 60 -8.49 7.86 -4.28
C ALA A 60 -9.01 7.68 -2.85
N ARG A 61 -10.19 7.11 -2.68
CA ARG A 61 -10.78 6.82 -1.37
C ARG A 61 -9.97 5.80 -0.59
N ILE A 62 -9.53 4.72 -1.25
CA ILE A 62 -8.69 3.69 -0.64
C ILE A 62 -7.38 4.30 -0.15
N GLU A 63 -6.81 5.24 -0.90
CA GLU A 63 -5.53 5.88 -0.61
C GLU A 63 -5.64 7.11 0.29
N SER A 64 -6.84 7.43 0.77
CA SER A 64 -7.06 8.67 1.52
C SER A 64 -6.58 8.63 2.97
N GLY A 65 -6.39 7.45 3.54
CA GLY A 65 -6.10 7.31 4.97
C GLY A 65 -7.32 7.49 5.85
N ARG A 66 -8.49 7.73 5.28
CA ARG A 66 -9.76 7.92 6.01
C ARG A 66 -10.74 6.78 5.78
N TYR A 67 -10.36 5.84 4.94
CA TYR A 67 -11.17 4.70 4.58
C TYR A 67 -10.45 3.44 5.05
N ASN A 68 -11.22 2.49 5.55
CA ASN A 68 -10.68 1.21 6.03
C ASN A 68 -11.05 0.12 5.02
N PRO A 69 -10.19 -0.15 4.03
CA PRO A 69 -10.51 -1.13 2.99
C PRO A 69 -10.58 -2.54 3.57
N SER A 70 -11.46 -3.35 2.99
CA SER A 70 -11.57 -4.76 3.36
C SER A 70 -10.32 -5.53 2.92
N MET A 71 -10.12 -6.69 3.52
CA MET A 71 -9.04 -7.59 3.14
C MET A 71 -9.11 -7.96 1.66
N LYS A 72 -10.30 -8.21 1.15
CA LYS A 72 -10.52 -8.52 -0.26
C LYS A 72 -10.08 -7.36 -1.16
N THR A 73 -10.41 -6.13 -0.78
CA THR A 73 -10.00 -4.94 -1.52
C THR A 73 -8.47 -4.81 -1.51
N LEU A 74 -7.83 -5.05 -0.36
CA LEU A 74 -6.37 -5.01 -0.25
C LEU A 74 -5.71 -6.05 -1.14
N GLN A 75 -6.26 -7.27 -1.20
CA GLN A 75 -5.74 -8.31 -2.08
C GLN A 75 -5.85 -7.91 -3.54
N ARG A 76 -6.98 -7.35 -3.95
CA ARG A 76 -7.19 -6.87 -5.32
C ARG A 76 -6.22 -5.74 -5.68
N TYR A 77 -6.01 -4.82 -4.75
CA TYR A 77 -5.08 -3.71 -4.93
C TYR A 77 -3.65 -4.25 -5.09
N ALA A 78 -3.25 -5.18 -4.24
CA ALA A 78 -1.92 -5.79 -4.30
C ALA A 78 -1.70 -6.47 -5.65
N GLU A 79 -2.63 -7.31 -6.08
CA GLU A 79 -2.53 -8.02 -7.36
C GLU A 79 -2.45 -7.04 -8.53
N ALA A 80 -3.27 -5.99 -8.53
CA ALA A 80 -3.30 -5.01 -9.61
C ALA A 80 -2.00 -4.21 -9.71
N THR A 81 -1.23 -4.12 -8.63
CA THR A 81 0.07 -3.43 -8.60
C THR A 81 1.25 -4.39 -8.67
N GLY A 82 1.01 -5.68 -8.95
CA GLY A 82 2.07 -6.68 -9.06
C GLY A 82 2.67 -7.10 -7.74
N HIS A 83 1.90 -6.99 -6.66
CA HIS A 83 2.34 -7.33 -5.31
C HIS A 83 1.56 -8.51 -4.75
N LYS A 84 2.13 -9.11 -3.71
CA LYS A 84 1.46 -10.11 -2.90
C LYS A 84 1.19 -9.49 -1.53
N LEU A 85 -0.05 -9.58 -1.06
CA LEU A 85 -0.41 -9.08 0.26
C LEU A 85 0.17 -10.00 1.33
N GLN A 86 0.92 -9.42 2.26
CA GLN A 86 1.39 -10.11 3.45
C GLN A 86 1.04 -9.29 4.68
N ILE A 87 0.57 -9.95 5.71
CA ILE A 87 0.18 -9.31 6.95
C ILE A 87 0.96 -9.95 8.09
N SER A 88 1.51 -9.11 8.95
CA SER A 88 2.24 -9.58 10.12
C SER A 88 1.86 -8.74 11.32
N MET A 89 2.03 -9.33 12.50
CA MET A 89 1.90 -8.63 13.76
C MET A 89 3.22 -8.68 14.48
N GLU A 90 3.62 -7.55 15.04
CA GLU A 90 4.84 -7.46 15.84
C GLU A 90 4.47 -7.31 17.30
N PRO A 91 5.22 -7.96 18.23
CA PRO A 91 5.05 -7.71 19.65
C PRO A 91 5.32 -6.24 19.97
N GLN A 92 4.53 -5.70 20.86
CA GLN A 92 4.74 -4.32 21.32
C GLN A 92 5.93 -4.23 22.28
#